data_4f3f08fb583f320b92dcbfe1175b24cf
#
_entry.id   4f3f08fb583f320b92dcbfe1175b24cf
#
_cell.length_a   1.000
_cell.length_b   1.000
_cell.length_c   1.000
_cell.angle_alpha   90.00
_cell.angle_beta   90.00
_cell.angle_gamma   90.00
#
_symmetry.space_group_name_H-M   'P 1'
#
loop_
_entity.id
_entity.type
_entity.pdbx_description
1 polymer ?
#
loop_
_entity_poly.entity_id
_entity_poly.type
_entity_poly.pdbx_seq_one_letter_code
_entity_poly.pdbx_strand_id
1 'polypeptide(L)'
;MTDIIPQSNTEELKSAHYDADEEAIESTRAPLLDHLSELRDRLLWSVGSIAVGFIICFAIWHLILQALLLPYEHAVVAVKGADALKTNMALIYTAPLEAFVTQIKVALFGGLILSFPMISFQLYRFIAPGLYSNEKKAFTPFLLMAPVLFGMGAAMAYYVVMPMVMQFSLRQELSAGVGAVSVFYQGKISEYVGMITTLILGFGSCFQLPVVQLLLGRAGIVDGETWLKNGRYAIFGIFVVAAIVTPPDVISQLALAIPLIILYYLGAWLVKLGEPKEVKA
;
A
#
# COMPACT_ATOMS: atom_id res chain seq x y z
N MET A 1 -24.32 -60.97 38.68
CA MET A 1 -23.73 -59.83 39.46
C MET A 1 -23.45 -58.74 38.46
N THR A 2 -24.35 -57.78 38.31
CA THR A 2 -24.31 -56.71 37.34
C THR A 2 -23.80 -55.48 38.10
N ASP A 3 -22.55 -55.10 37.85
CA ASP A 3 -21.95 -53.94 38.47
C ASP A 3 -22.69 -52.67 37.95
N ILE A 4 -23.47 -52.06 38.82
CA ILE A 4 -24.08 -50.77 38.62
C ILE A 4 -23.00 -49.70 38.89
N ILE A 5 -22.44 -49.12 37.83
CA ILE A 5 -21.57 -47.93 37.93
C ILE A 5 -22.43 -46.78 38.44
N PRO A 6 -22.05 -46.11 39.54
CA PRO A 6 -22.86 -45.02 40.10
C PRO A 6 -22.88 -43.83 39.12
N GLN A 7 -24.08 -43.39 38.73
CA GLN A 7 -24.31 -42.28 37.78
C GLN A 7 -23.75 -40.92 38.27
N SER A 8 -23.47 -40.77 39.58
CA SER A 8 -22.87 -39.59 40.17
C SER A 8 -21.47 -39.28 39.63
N ASN A 9 -20.68 -40.29 39.25
CA ASN A 9 -19.33 -40.12 38.78
C ASN A 9 -19.25 -39.63 37.32
N THR A 10 -20.32 -39.86 36.54
CA THR A 10 -20.41 -39.38 35.15
C THR A 10 -20.87 -37.93 35.01
N GLU A 11 -21.63 -37.43 35.97
CA GLU A 11 -22.05 -36.04 36.01
C GLU A 11 -20.91 -35.13 36.54
N GLU A 12 -20.18 -35.55 37.56
CA GLU A 12 -19.00 -34.83 38.05
C GLU A 12 -17.87 -34.77 37.03
N LEU A 13 -17.63 -35.84 36.24
CA LEU A 13 -16.65 -35.82 35.15
C LEU A 13 -17.07 -34.92 33.99
N LYS A 14 -18.35 -34.82 33.72
CA LYS A 14 -18.86 -33.88 32.68
C LYS A 14 -18.79 -32.43 33.13
N SER A 15 -19.14 -32.11 34.40
CA SER A 15 -19.02 -30.74 34.91
C SER A 15 -17.55 -30.29 34.94
N ALA A 16 -16.63 -31.14 35.40
CA ALA A 16 -15.19 -30.83 35.40
C ALA A 16 -14.61 -30.64 33.97
N HIS A 17 -15.17 -31.31 32.95
CA HIS A 17 -14.76 -31.14 31.58
C HIS A 17 -15.33 -29.82 30.99
N TYR A 18 -16.57 -29.46 31.33
CA TYR A 18 -17.17 -28.20 30.96
C TYR A 18 -16.44 -27.00 31.59
N ASP A 19 -16.10 -27.11 32.87
CA ASP A 19 -15.38 -26.03 33.60
C ASP A 19 -13.96 -25.85 33.03
N ALA A 20 -13.26 -26.93 32.66
CA ALA A 20 -11.95 -26.87 32.02
C ALA A 20 -12.00 -26.27 30.60
N ASP A 21 -13.05 -26.57 29.84
CA ASP A 21 -13.27 -26.01 28.51
C ASP A 21 -13.65 -24.51 28.59
N GLU A 22 -14.45 -24.11 29.58
CA GLU A 22 -14.78 -22.70 29.84
C GLU A 22 -13.55 -21.91 30.29
N GLU A 23 -12.71 -22.44 31.19
CA GLU A 23 -11.43 -21.81 31.58
C GLU A 23 -10.46 -21.67 30.39
N ALA A 24 -10.38 -22.68 29.53
CA ALA A 24 -9.55 -22.65 28.32
C ALA A 24 -10.06 -21.62 27.32
N ILE A 25 -11.37 -21.50 27.14
CA ILE A 25 -12.02 -20.48 26.29
C ILE A 25 -11.80 -19.06 26.87
N GLU A 26 -11.92 -18.90 28.18
CA GLU A 26 -11.76 -17.61 28.84
C GLU A 26 -10.29 -17.14 28.83
N SER A 27 -9.33 -18.06 29.04
CA SER A 27 -7.90 -17.79 28.93
C SER A 27 -7.46 -17.39 27.52
N THR A 28 -8.16 -17.88 26.50
CA THR A 28 -7.89 -17.53 25.09
C THR A 28 -8.63 -16.24 24.69
N ARG A 29 -9.77 -15.93 25.27
CA ARG A 29 -10.54 -14.70 25.01
C ARG A 29 -9.88 -13.44 25.52
N ALA A 30 -9.28 -13.47 26.71
CA ALA A 30 -8.64 -12.30 27.31
C ALA A 30 -7.53 -11.73 26.42
N PRO A 31 -6.53 -12.50 25.94
CA PRO A 31 -5.48 -11.98 25.07
C PRO A 31 -5.99 -11.52 23.70
N LEU A 32 -7.07 -12.13 23.17
CA LEU A 32 -7.68 -11.68 21.91
C LEU A 32 -8.40 -10.34 22.06
N LEU A 33 -9.13 -10.13 23.16
CA LEU A 33 -9.81 -8.86 23.44
C LEU A 33 -8.81 -7.72 23.67
N ASP A 34 -7.72 -7.99 24.37
CA ASP A 34 -6.65 -7.04 24.59
C ASP A 34 -5.97 -6.65 23.26
N HIS A 35 -5.72 -7.62 22.39
CA HIS A 35 -5.16 -7.37 21.06
C HIS A 35 -6.10 -6.56 20.17
N LEU A 36 -7.41 -6.84 20.22
CA LEU A 36 -8.43 -6.07 19.49
C LEU A 36 -8.56 -4.63 20.04
N SER A 37 -8.44 -4.43 21.35
CA SER A 37 -8.44 -3.09 21.96
C SER A 37 -7.23 -2.29 21.55
N GLU A 38 -6.05 -2.93 21.48
CA GLU A 38 -4.84 -2.32 20.96
C GLU A 38 -4.97 -1.92 19.48
N LEU A 39 -5.52 -2.81 18.65
CA LEU A 39 -5.79 -2.51 17.23
C LEU A 39 -6.68 -1.28 17.07
N ARG A 40 -7.78 -1.19 17.85
CA ARG A 40 -8.69 -0.05 17.84
C ARG A 40 -7.95 1.26 18.15
N ASP A 41 -7.15 1.26 19.21
CA ASP A 41 -6.46 2.47 19.64
C ASP A 41 -5.41 2.91 18.62
N ARG A 42 -4.69 1.97 18.00
CA ARG A 42 -3.75 2.25 16.92
C ARG A 42 -4.43 2.78 15.67
N LEU A 43 -5.59 2.21 15.32
CA LEU A 43 -6.40 2.68 14.20
C LEU A 43 -6.91 4.10 14.43
N LEU A 44 -7.37 4.40 15.64
CA LEU A 44 -7.84 5.75 16.01
C LEU A 44 -6.72 6.79 15.88
N TRP A 45 -5.50 6.48 16.31
CA TRP A 45 -4.34 7.37 16.14
C TRP A 45 -3.99 7.56 14.66
N SER A 46 -4.05 6.51 13.85
CA SER A 46 -3.82 6.57 12.41
C SER A 46 -4.87 7.43 11.71
N VAL A 47 -6.15 7.21 11.99
CA VAL A 47 -7.26 8.01 11.45
C VAL A 47 -7.17 9.46 11.91
N GLY A 48 -6.84 9.70 13.19
CA GLY A 48 -6.61 11.03 13.73
C GLY A 48 -5.48 11.78 13.02
N SER A 49 -4.38 11.09 12.72
CA SER A 49 -3.27 11.69 11.96
C SER A 49 -3.68 12.04 10.52
N ILE A 50 -4.48 11.19 9.86
CA ILE A 50 -5.04 11.47 8.53
C ILE A 50 -5.97 12.67 8.56
N ALA A 51 -6.82 12.79 9.59
CA ALA A 51 -7.73 13.93 9.74
C ALA A 51 -6.96 15.24 9.91
N VAL A 52 -5.92 15.25 10.74
CA VAL A 52 -5.04 16.43 10.90
C VAL A 52 -4.31 16.74 9.59
N GLY A 53 -3.73 15.73 8.94
CA GLY A 53 -3.09 15.86 7.65
C GLY A 53 -4.03 16.40 6.57
N PHE A 54 -5.27 15.94 6.53
CA PHE A 54 -6.32 16.43 5.64
C PHE A 54 -6.60 17.92 5.85
N ILE A 55 -6.77 18.36 7.09
CA ILE A 55 -7.04 19.78 7.40
C ILE A 55 -5.89 20.66 6.92
N ILE A 56 -4.64 20.25 7.17
CA ILE A 56 -3.45 20.98 6.72
C ILE A 56 -3.42 21.04 5.19
N CYS A 57 -3.57 19.89 4.52
CA CYS A 57 -3.52 19.79 3.06
C CYS A 57 -4.71 20.49 2.39
N PHE A 58 -5.86 20.56 3.06
CA PHE A 58 -7.01 21.30 2.57
C PHE A 58 -6.76 22.81 2.55
N ALA A 59 -5.98 23.34 3.48
CA ALA A 59 -5.59 24.75 3.47
C ALA A 59 -4.62 25.10 2.33
N ILE A 60 -3.79 24.13 1.90
CA ILE A 60 -2.76 24.32 0.86
C ILE A 60 -3.04 23.50 -0.41
N TRP A 61 -4.28 23.07 -0.64
CA TRP A 61 -4.64 22.14 -1.73
C TRP A 61 -4.20 22.63 -3.12
N HIS A 62 -4.21 23.94 -3.36
CA HIS A 62 -3.80 24.53 -4.63
C HIS A 62 -2.31 24.30 -4.94
N LEU A 63 -1.43 24.35 -3.92
CA LEU A 63 0.00 24.04 -4.09
C LEU A 63 0.21 22.56 -4.40
N ILE A 64 -0.54 21.68 -3.73
CA ILE A 64 -0.48 20.24 -3.99
C ILE A 64 -0.97 19.95 -5.40
N LEU A 65 -2.08 20.57 -5.81
CA LEU A 65 -2.61 20.40 -7.17
C LEU A 65 -1.61 20.87 -8.22
N GLN A 66 -0.99 22.05 -8.04
CA GLN A 66 0.06 22.53 -8.94
C GLN A 66 1.21 21.53 -9.05
N ALA A 67 1.69 20.99 -7.94
CA ALA A 67 2.72 19.95 -7.97
C ALA A 67 2.24 18.70 -8.73
N LEU A 68 1.00 18.25 -8.53
CA LEU A 68 0.45 17.10 -9.25
C LEU A 68 0.28 17.34 -10.75
N LEU A 69 0.18 18.59 -11.21
CA LEU A 69 0.05 18.93 -12.63
C LEU A 69 1.39 18.96 -13.36
N LEU A 70 2.54 19.09 -12.67
CA LEU A 70 3.85 19.15 -13.32
C LEU A 70 4.15 17.95 -14.25
N PRO A 71 3.85 16.70 -13.90
CA PRO A 71 4.08 15.57 -14.81
C PRO A 71 3.27 15.68 -16.12
N TYR A 72 2.05 16.25 -16.05
CA TYR A 72 1.23 16.52 -17.22
C TYR A 72 1.87 17.60 -18.11
N GLU A 73 2.29 18.70 -17.52
CA GLU A 73 2.96 19.80 -18.23
C GLU A 73 4.23 19.30 -18.94
N HIS A 74 5.07 18.52 -18.25
CA HIS A 74 6.26 17.92 -18.84
C HIS A 74 5.93 16.98 -20.00
N ALA A 75 4.86 16.19 -19.89
CA ALA A 75 4.43 15.31 -20.97
C ALA A 75 3.92 16.08 -22.19
N VAL A 76 3.16 17.16 -21.99
CA VAL A 76 2.67 18.02 -23.07
C VAL A 76 3.85 18.69 -23.80
N VAL A 77 4.80 19.25 -23.05
CA VAL A 77 6.00 19.86 -23.65
C VAL A 77 6.82 18.84 -24.44
N ALA A 78 6.98 17.64 -23.94
CA ALA A 78 7.74 16.58 -24.60
C ALA A 78 7.10 16.08 -25.90
N VAL A 79 5.77 16.11 -26.03
CA VAL A 79 5.04 15.58 -27.21
C VAL A 79 4.71 16.68 -28.21
N LYS A 80 4.28 17.87 -27.74
CA LYS A 80 3.71 18.95 -28.57
C LYS A 80 4.58 20.21 -28.60
N GLY A 81 5.65 20.25 -27.78
CA GLY A 81 6.51 21.42 -27.66
C GLY A 81 6.00 22.46 -26.64
N ALA A 82 6.86 23.42 -26.27
CA ALA A 82 6.58 24.42 -25.24
C ALA A 82 5.43 25.39 -25.59
N ASP A 83 5.19 25.64 -26.86
CA ASP A 83 4.11 26.54 -27.30
C ASP A 83 2.72 25.94 -27.13
N ALA A 84 2.61 24.63 -27.00
CA ALA A 84 1.34 23.94 -26.77
C ALA A 84 0.71 24.29 -25.41
N LEU A 85 1.52 24.61 -24.40
CA LEU A 85 1.03 25.08 -23.09
C LEU A 85 0.31 26.45 -23.18
N LYS A 86 0.64 27.25 -24.19
CA LYS A 86 -0.01 28.56 -24.45
C LYS A 86 -1.30 28.44 -25.26
N THR A 87 -1.50 27.33 -25.96
CA THR A 87 -2.58 27.10 -26.92
C THR A 87 -3.57 26.04 -26.42
N ASN A 88 -4.39 26.35 -25.39
CA ASN A 88 -5.59 25.58 -24.99
C ASN A 88 -5.42 24.08 -24.63
N MET A 89 -4.28 23.65 -24.15
CA MET A 89 -4.12 22.32 -23.55
C MET A 89 -4.53 22.30 -22.06
N ALA A 90 -5.69 22.88 -21.75
CA ALA A 90 -6.20 22.94 -20.40
C ALA A 90 -6.97 21.66 -20.04
N LEU A 91 -6.73 21.14 -18.85
CA LEU A 91 -7.64 20.20 -18.24
C LEU A 91 -8.94 20.93 -17.88
N ILE A 92 -10.08 20.29 -18.13
CA ILE A 92 -11.40 20.91 -17.96
C ILE A 92 -12.18 20.31 -16.80
N TYR A 93 -13.03 21.13 -16.20
CA TYR A 93 -14.12 20.65 -15.35
C TYR A 93 -15.37 20.43 -16.20
N THR A 94 -16.04 19.31 -16.04
CA THR A 94 -17.24 18.98 -16.81
C THR A 94 -18.54 19.02 -16.01
N ALA A 95 -18.43 19.12 -14.67
CA ALA A 95 -19.56 19.18 -13.77
C ALA A 95 -19.38 20.31 -12.72
N PRO A 96 -20.48 20.96 -12.25
CA PRO A 96 -20.42 22.13 -11.37
C PRO A 96 -19.69 21.88 -10.04
N LEU A 97 -19.80 20.67 -9.45
CA LEU A 97 -19.17 20.32 -8.19
C LEU A 97 -17.82 19.61 -8.35
N GLU A 98 -17.38 19.35 -9.59
CA GLU A 98 -16.16 18.61 -9.89
C GLU A 98 -14.91 19.28 -9.29
N ALA A 99 -14.84 20.61 -9.34
CA ALA A 99 -13.76 21.37 -8.74
C ALA A 99 -13.65 21.14 -7.22
N PHE A 100 -14.78 21.22 -6.52
CA PHE A 100 -14.84 21.00 -5.08
C PHE A 100 -14.47 19.57 -4.68
N VAL A 101 -15.00 18.58 -5.40
CA VAL A 101 -14.66 17.16 -5.17
C VAL A 101 -13.18 16.90 -5.43
N THR A 102 -12.62 17.52 -6.46
CA THR A 102 -11.18 17.42 -6.76
C THR A 102 -10.34 18.02 -5.64
N GLN A 103 -10.73 19.17 -5.09
CA GLN A 103 -10.09 19.78 -3.94
C GLN A 103 -10.05 18.84 -2.73
N ILE A 104 -11.18 18.19 -2.41
CA ILE A 104 -11.28 17.20 -1.33
C ILE A 104 -10.35 16.01 -1.60
N LYS A 105 -10.33 15.48 -2.82
CA LYS A 105 -9.46 14.35 -3.22
C LYS A 105 -7.98 14.70 -3.05
N VAL A 106 -7.56 15.88 -3.52
CA VAL A 106 -6.18 16.37 -3.38
C VAL A 106 -5.79 16.54 -1.92
N ALA A 107 -6.68 17.11 -1.10
CA ALA A 107 -6.44 17.29 0.33
C ALA A 107 -6.35 15.95 1.08
N LEU A 108 -7.23 15.00 0.76
CA LEU A 108 -7.20 13.65 1.35
C LEU A 108 -5.93 12.89 0.95
N PHE A 109 -5.54 12.96 -0.32
CA PHE A 109 -4.31 12.38 -0.83
C PHE A 109 -3.08 12.95 -0.10
N GLY A 110 -2.96 14.28 -0.03
CA GLY A 110 -1.87 14.95 0.69
C GLY A 110 -1.86 14.57 2.17
N GLY A 111 -3.04 14.50 2.80
CA GLY A 111 -3.21 14.08 4.18
C GLY A 111 -2.74 12.65 4.43
N LEU A 112 -3.03 11.72 3.52
CA LEU A 112 -2.55 10.33 3.59
C LEU A 112 -1.03 10.25 3.49
N ILE A 113 -0.41 10.96 2.53
CA ILE A 113 1.05 10.99 2.38
C ILE A 113 1.72 11.60 3.61
N LEU A 114 1.22 12.72 4.10
CA LEU A 114 1.77 13.39 5.27
C LEU A 114 1.67 12.52 6.54
N SER A 115 0.59 11.76 6.65
CA SER A 115 0.33 10.87 7.80
C SER A 115 1.02 9.51 7.65
N PHE A 116 1.58 9.17 6.50
CA PHE A 116 2.15 7.85 6.25
C PHE A 116 3.23 7.43 7.27
N PRO A 117 4.17 8.29 7.69
CA PRO A 117 5.13 7.93 8.74
C PRO A 117 4.46 7.53 10.06
N MET A 118 3.37 8.24 10.44
CA MET A 118 2.61 7.92 11.66
C MET A 118 1.85 6.61 11.51
N ILE A 119 1.22 6.38 10.35
CA ILE A 119 0.53 5.12 10.03
C ILE A 119 1.52 3.95 10.11
N SER A 120 2.69 4.07 9.49
CA SER A 120 3.75 3.06 9.52
C SER A 120 4.22 2.79 10.95
N PHE A 121 4.35 3.83 11.78
CA PHE A 121 4.72 3.70 13.18
C PHE A 121 3.65 2.96 13.99
N GLN A 122 2.37 3.27 13.80
CA GLN A 122 1.27 2.59 14.49
C GLN A 122 1.18 1.11 14.07
N LEU A 123 1.32 0.83 12.78
CA LEU A 123 1.35 -0.54 12.25
C LEU A 123 2.54 -1.33 12.86
N TYR A 124 3.72 -0.72 12.89
CA TYR A 124 4.88 -1.31 13.54
C TYR A 124 4.62 -1.64 15.02
N ARG A 125 4.11 -0.70 15.79
CA ARG A 125 3.81 -0.91 17.22
C ARG A 125 2.76 -1.99 17.46
N PHE A 126 1.84 -2.21 16.52
CA PHE A 126 0.85 -3.27 16.58
C PHE A 126 1.48 -4.66 16.38
N ILE A 127 2.46 -4.77 15.49
CA ILE A 127 3.14 -6.03 15.19
C ILE A 127 4.25 -6.34 16.23
N ALA A 128 4.89 -5.31 16.80
CA ALA A 128 6.04 -5.43 17.70
C ALA A 128 5.82 -6.26 18.97
N PRO A 129 4.64 -6.35 19.63
CA PRO A 129 4.43 -7.21 20.78
C PRO A 129 4.63 -8.71 20.50
N GLY A 130 4.36 -9.14 19.25
CA GLY A 130 4.58 -10.52 18.82
C GLY A 130 6.06 -10.91 18.62
N LEU A 131 7.00 -9.97 18.78
CA LEU A 131 8.43 -10.22 18.60
C LEU A 131 9.17 -10.39 19.93
N TYR A 132 10.19 -11.27 19.94
CA TYR A 132 11.08 -11.45 21.09
C TYR A 132 11.80 -10.14 21.47
N SER A 133 12.00 -9.94 22.77
CA SER A 133 12.53 -8.67 23.34
C SER A 133 13.91 -8.27 22.78
N ASN A 134 14.74 -9.22 22.36
CA ASN A 134 16.07 -8.97 21.78
C ASN A 134 16.00 -8.47 20.32
N GLU A 135 14.89 -8.69 19.64
CA GLU A 135 14.71 -8.32 18.24
C GLU A 135 14.12 -6.90 18.04
N LYS A 136 13.53 -6.34 19.11
CA LYS A 136 12.95 -4.98 19.07
C LYS A 136 13.95 -3.90 18.64
N LYS A 137 15.22 -4.01 19.02
CA LYS A 137 16.28 -3.06 18.62
C LYS A 137 16.67 -3.20 17.15
N ALA A 138 16.60 -4.41 16.60
CA ALA A 138 16.88 -4.67 15.18
C ALA A 138 15.77 -4.16 14.26
N PHE A 139 14.63 -3.77 14.82
CA PHE A 139 13.44 -3.33 14.07
C PHE A 139 13.37 -1.82 13.79
N THR A 140 14.09 -1.02 14.57
CA THR A 140 14.10 0.44 14.39
C THR A 140 14.49 0.88 12.97
N PRO A 141 15.48 0.24 12.30
CA PRO A 141 15.81 0.56 10.90
C PRO A 141 14.64 0.35 9.93
N PHE A 142 13.82 -0.68 10.15
CA PHE A 142 12.67 -0.98 9.26
C PHE A 142 11.57 0.06 9.37
N LEU A 143 11.37 0.63 10.54
CA LEU A 143 10.43 1.72 10.75
C LEU A 143 10.79 2.97 9.94
N LEU A 144 12.09 3.28 9.84
CA LEU A 144 12.59 4.38 9.02
C LEU A 144 12.58 4.02 7.52
N MET A 145 12.81 2.76 7.17
CA MET A 145 12.77 2.30 5.78
C MET A 145 11.36 2.38 5.17
N ALA A 146 10.30 2.16 5.94
CA ALA A 146 8.94 2.16 5.41
C ALA A 146 8.57 3.52 4.76
N PRO A 147 8.70 4.69 5.39
CA PRO A 147 8.47 5.98 4.73
C PRO A 147 9.40 6.23 3.53
N VAL A 148 10.66 5.78 3.60
CA VAL A 148 11.63 5.95 2.51
C VAL A 148 11.22 5.11 1.29
N LEU A 149 10.88 3.84 1.48
CA LEU A 149 10.41 2.96 0.41
C LEU A 149 9.10 3.47 -0.19
N PHE A 150 8.17 3.95 0.65
CA PHE A 150 6.96 4.59 0.15
C PHE A 150 7.29 5.81 -0.72
N GLY A 151 8.17 6.68 -0.25
CA GLY A 151 8.64 7.85 -1.00
C GLY A 151 9.31 7.47 -2.33
N MET A 152 10.10 6.40 -2.37
CA MET A 152 10.71 5.89 -3.60
C MET A 152 9.66 5.39 -4.60
N GLY A 153 8.67 4.61 -4.15
CA GLY A 153 7.57 4.17 -4.99
C GLY A 153 6.72 5.34 -5.50
N ALA A 154 6.39 6.28 -4.63
CA ALA A 154 5.69 7.51 -4.96
C ALA A 154 6.47 8.35 -5.99
N ALA A 155 7.77 8.53 -5.80
CA ALA A 155 8.64 9.25 -6.73
C ALA A 155 8.71 8.55 -8.09
N MET A 156 8.79 7.24 -8.12
CA MET A 156 8.78 6.46 -9.36
C MET A 156 7.46 6.64 -10.12
N ALA A 157 6.32 6.56 -9.43
CA ALA A 157 5.02 6.83 -10.04
C ALA A 157 4.94 8.24 -10.63
N TYR A 158 5.41 9.23 -9.88
CA TYR A 158 5.32 10.64 -10.22
C TYR A 158 6.27 11.04 -11.36
N TYR A 159 7.55 10.67 -11.28
CA TYR A 159 8.59 11.12 -12.22
C TYR A 159 8.74 10.23 -13.45
N VAL A 160 8.36 8.96 -13.37
CA VAL A 160 8.57 8.00 -14.45
C VAL A 160 7.24 7.56 -15.06
N VAL A 161 6.36 6.97 -14.27
CA VAL A 161 5.16 6.31 -14.80
C VAL A 161 4.15 7.32 -15.31
N MET A 162 3.86 8.36 -14.54
CA MET A 162 2.86 9.35 -14.91
C MET A 162 3.20 10.11 -16.20
N PRO A 163 4.43 10.62 -16.40
CA PRO A 163 4.80 11.20 -17.68
C PRO A 163 4.73 10.21 -18.86
N MET A 164 5.07 8.94 -18.64
CA MET A 164 4.98 7.91 -19.70
C MET A 164 3.52 7.67 -20.12
N VAL A 165 2.61 7.53 -19.16
CA VAL A 165 1.17 7.37 -19.41
C VAL A 165 0.61 8.56 -20.16
N MET A 166 0.97 9.78 -19.73
CA MET A 166 0.49 11.01 -20.38
C MET A 166 1.04 11.16 -21.80
N GLN A 167 2.34 10.89 -22.00
CA GLN A 167 2.92 10.92 -23.36
C GLN A 167 2.28 9.89 -24.27
N PHE A 168 2.01 8.67 -23.75
CA PHE A 168 1.29 7.65 -24.52
C PHE A 168 -0.10 8.14 -24.93
N SER A 169 -0.88 8.70 -24.00
CA SER A 169 -2.22 9.22 -24.29
C SER A 169 -2.21 10.37 -25.32
N LEU A 170 -1.26 11.29 -25.19
CA LEU A 170 -1.12 12.43 -26.11
C LEU A 170 -0.65 12.00 -27.51
N ARG A 171 0.15 10.95 -27.62
CA ARG A 171 0.57 10.39 -28.92
C ARG A 171 -0.56 9.67 -29.65
N GLN A 172 -1.52 9.10 -28.92
CA GLN A 172 -2.71 8.48 -29.54
C GLN A 172 -3.59 9.52 -30.27
N GLU A 173 -3.63 10.76 -29.80
CA GLU A 173 -4.32 11.86 -30.45
C GLU A 173 -3.77 12.12 -31.87
N LEU A 174 -2.45 12.13 -32.02
CA LEU A 174 -1.80 12.36 -33.31
C LEU A 174 -2.01 11.22 -34.30
N SER A 175 -2.21 10.00 -33.80
CA SER A 175 -2.41 8.81 -34.64
C SER A 175 -3.82 8.68 -35.18
N ALA A 176 -4.80 9.35 -34.58
CA ALA A 176 -6.21 9.27 -34.95
C ALA A 176 -6.60 10.18 -36.13
N GLY A 177 -5.69 10.92 -36.72
CA GLY A 177 -5.90 11.79 -37.89
C GLY A 177 -6.08 11.02 -39.20
N VAL A 178 -6.91 9.99 -39.23
CA VAL A 178 -7.28 9.24 -40.44
C VAL A 178 -8.63 9.77 -40.92
N GLY A 179 -8.61 10.64 -41.94
CA GLY A 179 -9.82 11.20 -42.57
C GLY A 179 -10.17 12.62 -42.11
N ALA A 180 -11.41 13.03 -42.33
CA ALA A 180 -11.91 14.40 -42.02
C ALA A 180 -12.23 14.65 -40.54
N VAL A 181 -12.02 13.67 -39.64
CA VAL A 181 -12.34 13.75 -38.22
C VAL A 181 -11.04 13.94 -37.42
N SER A 182 -10.95 15.05 -36.70
CA SER A 182 -9.85 15.29 -35.74
C SER A 182 -10.25 14.78 -34.36
N VAL A 183 -9.40 13.98 -33.73
CA VAL A 183 -9.57 13.51 -32.36
C VAL A 183 -8.56 14.22 -31.48
N PHE A 184 -9.04 15.03 -30.55
CA PHE A 184 -8.21 15.77 -29.60
C PHE A 184 -8.35 15.18 -28.20
N TYR A 185 -7.23 15.05 -27.46
CA TYR A 185 -7.25 14.71 -26.06
C TYR A 185 -7.78 15.90 -25.25
N GLN A 186 -8.92 15.71 -24.59
CA GLN A 186 -9.51 16.71 -23.71
C GLN A 186 -9.67 16.07 -22.32
N GLY A 187 -8.62 16.15 -21.50
CA GLY A 187 -8.60 15.50 -20.21
C GLY A 187 -9.45 16.24 -19.17
N LYS A 188 -10.17 15.48 -18.35
CA LYS A 188 -10.84 16.01 -17.17
C LYS A 188 -9.84 16.06 -16.00
N ILE A 189 -9.84 17.16 -15.27
CA ILE A 189 -8.91 17.34 -14.14
C ILE A 189 -9.19 16.31 -13.03
N SER A 190 -10.45 15.95 -12.77
CA SER A 190 -10.82 14.96 -11.75
C SER A 190 -10.35 13.54 -12.09
N GLU A 191 -10.34 13.17 -13.37
CA GLU A 191 -9.83 11.88 -13.85
C GLU A 191 -8.30 11.85 -13.77
N TYR A 192 -7.65 12.94 -14.21
CA TYR A 192 -6.20 13.08 -14.08
C TYR A 192 -5.73 12.98 -12.64
N VAL A 193 -6.34 13.77 -11.73
CA VAL A 193 -6.02 13.74 -10.30
C VAL A 193 -6.31 12.36 -9.71
N GLY A 194 -7.43 11.73 -10.07
CA GLY A 194 -7.74 10.37 -9.65
C GLY A 194 -6.64 9.38 -10.06
N MET A 195 -6.20 9.44 -11.31
CA MET A 195 -5.18 8.55 -11.84
C MET A 195 -3.82 8.76 -11.16
N ILE A 196 -3.31 10.01 -11.09
CA ILE A 196 -2.00 10.28 -10.48
C ILE A 196 -1.96 9.93 -9.01
N THR A 197 -3.03 10.23 -8.25
CA THR A 197 -3.10 9.90 -6.82
C THR A 197 -3.18 8.39 -6.60
N THR A 198 -3.92 7.66 -7.43
CA THR A 198 -3.98 6.18 -7.38
C THR A 198 -2.62 5.56 -7.70
N LEU A 199 -1.93 6.06 -8.73
CA LEU A 199 -0.59 5.58 -9.07
C LEU A 199 0.41 5.84 -7.94
N ILE A 200 0.46 7.05 -7.38
CA ILE A 200 1.40 7.38 -6.30
C ILE A 200 1.14 6.53 -5.05
N LEU A 201 -0.12 6.40 -4.62
CA LEU A 201 -0.48 5.58 -3.46
C LEU A 201 -0.25 4.09 -3.73
N GLY A 202 -0.60 3.60 -4.91
CA GLY A 202 -0.41 2.22 -5.31
C GLY A 202 1.06 1.82 -5.36
N PHE A 203 1.90 2.59 -6.06
CA PHE A 203 3.34 2.35 -6.10
C PHE A 203 3.99 2.47 -4.71
N GLY A 204 3.65 3.53 -3.96
CA GLY A 204 4.13 3.71 -2.60
C GLY A 204 3.79 2.51 -1.70
N SER A 205 2.55 2.01 -1.78
CA SER A 205 2.11 0.83 -1.02
C SER A 205 2.78 -0.45 -1.49
N CYS A 206 2.93 -0.66 -2.80
CA CYS A 206 3.60 -1.83 -3.37
C CYS A 206 5.07 -1.90 -2.97
N PHE A 207 5.74 -0.76 -2.85
CA PHE A 207 7.13 -0.69 -2.40
C PHE A 207 7.32 -1.06 -0.92
N GLN A 208 6.22 -1.23 -0.14
CA GLN A 208 6.29 -1.78 1.22
C GLN A 208 6.53 -3.30 1.26
N LEU A 209 6.49 -3.98 0.11
CA LEU A 209 6.64 -5.43 0.02
C LEU A 209 7.88 -5.97 0.75
N PRO A 210 9.10 -5.39 0.64
CA PRO A 210 10.26 -5.87 1.40
C PRO A 210 10.10 -5.71 2.92
N VAL A 211 9.42 -4.63 3.36
CA VAL A 211 9.14 -4.41 4.79
C VAL A 211 8.22 -5.51 5.31
N VAL A 212 7.16 -5.83 4.59
CA VAL A 212 6.23 -6.92 4.94
C VAL A 212 6.94 -8.27 5.00
N GLN A 213 7.80 -8.58 4.01
CA GLN A 213 8.59 -9.81 4.00
C GLN A 213 9.49 -9.91 5.22
N LEU A 214 10.22 -8.85 5.55
CA LEU A 214 11.09 -8.80 6.71
C LEU A 214 10.32 -8.93 8.03
N LEU A 215 9.13 -8.32 8.12
CA LEU A 215 8.25 -8.46 9.28
C LEU A 215 7.81 -9.91 9.48
N LEU A 216 7.33 -10.56 8.41
CA LEU A 216 6.90 -11.96 8.45
C LEU A 216 8.04 -12.93 8.71
N GLY A 217 9.23 -12.66 8.15
CA GLY A 217 10.43 -13.44 8.40
C GLY A 217 10.89 -13.34 9.85
N ARG A 218 10.91 -12.13 10.43
CA ARG A 218 11.27 -11.92 11.84
C ARG A 218 10.25 -12.50 12.82
N ALA A 219 8.97 -12.50 12.43
CA ALA A 219 7.92 -13.15 13.22
C ALA A 219 7.99 -14.69 13.14
N GLY A 220 8.91 -15.26 12.35
CA GLY A 220 9.05 -16.71 12.16
C GLY A 220 7.88 -17.34 11.39
N ILE A 221 7.05 -16.54 10.71
CA ILE A 221 5.88 -17.02 9.97
C ILE A 221 6.29 -17.59 8.60
N VAL A 222 7.25 -16.90 7.91
CA VAL A 222 7.73 -17.32 6.59
C VAL A 222 9.24 -17.11 6.53
N ASP A 223 9.98 -18.16 6.22
CA ASP A 223 11.43 -18.14 6.04
C ASP A 223 11.85 -17.63 4.66
N GLY A 224 13.10 -17.17 4.54
CA GLY A 224 13.66 -16.63 3.30
C GLY A 224 13.73 -17.67 2.18
N GLU A 225 13.87 -18.95 2.52
CA GLU A 225 13.90 -20.03 1.54
C GLU A 225 12.51 -20.26 0.93
N THR A 226 11.45 -20.19 1.74
CA THR A 226 10.06 -20.27 1.28
C THR A 226 9.72 -19.09 0.36
N TRP A 227 10.18 -17.85 0.67
CA TRP A 227 10.02 -16.73 -0.25
C TRP A 227 10.69 -17.00 -1.59
N LEU A 228 11.94 -17.44 -1.61
CA LEU A 228 12.69 -17.73 -2.85
C LEU A 228 12.06 -18.86 -3.66
N LYS A 229 11.61 -19.94 -3.01
CA LYS A 229 10.99 -21.10 -3.65
C LYS A 229 9.65 -20.74 -4.31
N ASN A 230 8.89 -19.85 -3.70
CA ASN A 230 7.58 -19.41 -4.20
C ASN A 230 7.64 -18.20 -5.14
N GLY A 231 8.82 -17.79 -5.60
CA GLY A 231 9.00 -16.62 -6.45
C GLY A 231 8.12 -16.58 -7.70
N ARG A 232 7.84 -17.73 -8.33
CA ARG A 232 6.94 -17.82 -9.50
C ARG A 232 5.51 -17.36 -9.21
N TYR A 233 4.98 -17.68 -8.03
CA TYR A 233 3.65 -17.24 -7.61
C TYR A 233 3.64 -15.76 -7.22
N ALA A 234 4.72 -15.31 -6.61
CA ALA A 234 4.89 -13.89 -6.29
C ALA A 234 4.97 -13.03 -7.56
N ILE A 235 5.72 -13.45 -8.59
CA ILE A 235 5.77 -12.76 -9.88
C ILE A 235 4.37 -12.67 -10.48
N PHE A 236 3.62 -13.78 -10.51
CA PHE A 236 2.23 -13.75 -10.99
C PHE A 236 1.38 -12.76 -10.20
N GLY A 237 1.44 -12.80 -8.86
CA GLY A 237 0.74 -11.88 -7.98
C GLY A 237 1.11 -10.41 -8.22
N ILE A 238 2.40 -10.13 -8.45
CA ILE A 238 2.91 -8.79 -8.79
C ILE A 238 2.28 -8.29 -10.08
N PHE A 239 2.19 -9.13 -11.13
CA PHE A 239 1.55 -8.74 -12.39
C PHE A 239 0.05 -8.48 -12.21
N VAL A 240 -0.65 -9.27 -11.38
CA VAL A 240 -2.07 -9.03 -11.06
C VAL A 240 -2.24 -7.70 -10.33
N VAL A 241 -1.43 -7.42 -9.32
CA VAL A 241 -1.46 -6.16 -8.58
C VAL A 241 -1.13 -4.99 -9.51
N ALA A 242 -0.10 -5.13 -10.36
CA ALA A 242 0.25 -4.12 -11.35
C ALA A 242 -0.92 -3.81 -12.28
N ALA A 243 -1.62 -4.82 -12.78
CA ALA A 243 -2.80 -4.64 -13.66
C ALA A 243 -3.97 -3.93 -12.98
N ILE A 244 -4.09 -4.04 -11.66
CA ILE A 244 -5.14 -3.34 -10.88
C ILE A 244 -4.77 -1.88 -10.61
N VAL A 245 -3.49 -1.63 -10.33
CA VAL A 245 -2.99 -0.31 -9.90
C VAL A 245 -2.73 0.62 -11.09
N THR A 246 -2.28 0.06 -12.23
CA THR A 246 -1.94 0.84 -13.43
C THR A 246 -3.08 0.86 -14.43
N PRO A 247 -3.17 1.89 -15.29
CA PRO A 247 -4.03 1.86 -16.46
C PRO A 247 -3.78 0.59 -17.30
N PRO A 248 -4.73 0.15 -18.13
CA PRO A 248 -4.60 -1.08 -18.93
C PRO A 248 -3.64 -0.88 -20.12
N ASP A 249 -2.38 -0.55 -19.81
CA ASP A 249 -1.30 -0.47 -20.79
C ASP A 249 -0.07 -1.29 -20.34
N VAL A 250 0.59 -1.94 -21.29
CA VAL A 250 1.71 -2.84 -21.02
C VAL A 250 2.93 -2.10 -20.46
N ILE A 251 3.12 -0.84 -20.84
CA ILE A 251 4.30 -0.05 -20.46
C ILE A 251 4.23 0.30 -18.98
N SER A 252 3.10 0.85 -18.50
CA SER A 252 2.88 1.19 -17.08
C SER A 252 2.88 -0.06 -16.21
N GLN A 253 2.28 -1.15 -16.69
CA GLN A 253 2.27 -2.42 -15.97
C GLN A 253 3.69 -2.98 -15.77
N LEU A 254 4.53 -2.97 -16.81
CA LEU A 254 5.93 -3.40 -16.72
C LEU A 254 6.75 -2.44 -15.85
N ALA A 255 6.51 -1.14 -15.94
CA ALA A 255 7.18 -0.13 -15.13
C ALA A 255 6.95 -0.32 -13.63
N LEU A 256 5.80 -0.88 -13.21
CA LEU A 256 5.56 -1.29 -11.83
C LEU A 256 6.10 -2.69 -11.53
N ALA A 257 5.84 -3.65 -12.41
CA ALA A 257 6.15 -5.06 -12.14
C ALA A 257 7.66 -5.32 -12.01
N ILE A 258 8.50 -4.73 -12.88
CA ILE A 258 9.95 -4.98 -12.88
C ILE A 258 10.60 -4.54 -11.55
N PRO A 259 10.43 -3.30 -11.04
CA PRO A 259 10.97 -2.91 -9.76
C PRO A 259 10.43 -3.73 -8.58
N LEU A 260 9.14 -4.10 -8.62
CA LEU A 260 8.55 -4.93 -7.56
C LEU A 260 9.14 -6.35 -7.53
N ILE A 261 9.44 -6.94 -8.68
CA ILE A 261 10.14 -8.23 -8.76
C ILE A 261 11.53 -8.10 -8.13
N ILE A 262 12.26 -7.04 -8.45
CA ILE A 262 13.58 -6.77 -7.87
C ILE A 262 13.46 -6.61 -6.34
N LEU A 263 12.51 -5.81 -5.88
CA LEU A 263 12.26 -5.58 -4.45
C LEU A 263 11.83 -6.87 -3.73
N TYR A 264 11.04 -7.72 -4.39
CA TYR A 264 10.64 -9.01 -3.85
C TYR A 264 11.84 -9.91 -3.57
N TYR A 265 12.72 -10.08 -4.55
CA TYR A 265 13.92 -10.91 -4.36
C TYR A 265 14.93 -10.30 -3.40
N LEU A 266 15.05 -8.97 -3.39
CA LEU A 266 15.86 -8.26 -2.40
C LEU A 266 15.34 -8.51 -0.98
N GLY A 267 14.02 -8.36 -0.77
CA GLY A 267 13.40 -8.61 0.52
C GLY A 267 13.54 -10.06 0.97
N ALA A 268 13.30 -11.03 0.08
CA ALA A 268 13.49 -12.45 0.35
C ALA A 268 14.96 -12.78 0.75
N TRP A 269 15.92 -12.17 0.06
CA TRP A 269 17.35 -12.31 0.36
C TRP A 269 17.71 -11.70 1.71
N LEU A 270 17.17 -10.52 2.04
CA LEU A 270 17.36 -9.88 3.34
C LEU A 270 16.75 -10.70 4.49
N VAL A 271 15.60 -11.33 4.29
CA VAL A 271 15.02 -12.27 5.26
C VAL A 271 16.00 -13.41 5.52
N LYS A 272 16.49 -14.06 4.46
CA LYS A 272 17.44 -15.18 4.55
C LYS A 272 18.75 -14.80 5.24
N LEU A 273 19.25 -13.60 5.06
CA LEU A 273 20.44 -13.09 5.76
C LEU A 273 20.22 -12.86 7.25
N GLY A 274 18.99 -12.53 7.64
CA GLY A 274 18.62 -12.27 9.04
C GLY A 274 18.26 -13.52 9.83
N GLU A 275 18.14 -14.69 9.18
CA GLU A 275 17.87 -15.95 9.85
C GLU A 275 19.10 -16.43 10.65
N PRO A 276 18.91 -16.94 11.87
CA PRO A 276 19.97 -17.60 12.60
C PRO A 276 20.47 -18.79 11.75
N LYS A 277 21.78 -18.85 11.49
CA LYS A 277 22.36 -20.04 10.85
C LYS A 277 22.07 -21.23 11.76
N GLU A 278 21.20 -22.14 11.33
CA GLU A 278 21.09 -23.43 11.98
C GLU A 278 22.49 -24.07 11.99
N VAL A 279 23.03 -24.25 13.20
CA VAL A 279 24.20 -25.08 13.39
C VAL A 279 23.74 -26.49 13.03
N LYS A 280 23.98 -26.93 11.79
CA LYS A 280 23.80 -28.34 11.42
C LYS A 280 24.71 -29.15 12.34
N ALA A 281 24.08 -29.79 13.34
CA ALA A 281 24.70 -30.80 14.17
C ALA A 281 24.88 -32.09 13.36
#